data_41194279f14bf4712e0cd59d215e7524
#
_entry.id   41194279f14bf4712e0cd59d215e7524
#
_cell.length_a   1.000
_cell.length_b   1.000
_cell.length_c   1.000
_cell.angle_alpha   90.00
_cell.angle_beta   90.00
_cell.angle_gamma   90.00
#
_symmetry.space_group_name_H-M   'P 1'
#
loop_
_entity.id
_entity.type
_entity.pdbx_description
1 polymer ?
#
loop_
_entity_poly.entity_id
_entity_poly.type
_entity_poly.pdbx_seq_one_letter_code
_entity_poly.pdbx_strand_id
1 'polypeptide(L)'
;HFDACNLAAHDLVVFESAYLTETEALVADHCDLQSTEQGISVPEIRTVATDKADGDHFVLVPGEQTIVDTVSYTNLIPGKEYTLKGTLMDKETGEPLVIDGEEVTAQTVFTPETADGETTIEFTINTEGLANKSAVCFEKVYYGDTDIEVGSHEDLTDEDQSIQFIEEAYQTGVNLFGTAAFMLAFALVELAALVLLKSRRR
;
A
#
# COMPACT_ATOMS: atom_id res chain seq x y z
N HIS A 1 -19.82 22.25 9.49
CA HIS A 1 -19.21 20.94 9.54
C HIS A 1 -19.88 20.07 8.48
N PHE A 2 -19.14 19.49 7.58
CA PHE A 2 -19.65 18.55 6.59
C PHE A 2 -18.68 17.37 6.47
N ASP A 3 -19.21 16.23 6.05
CA ASP A 3 -18.42 15.05 5.79
C ASP A 3 -17.88 15.10 4.35
N ALA A 4 -16.57 15.01 4.20
CA ALA A 4 -15.86 15.09 2.92
C ALA A 4 -15.39 13.72 2.39
N CYS A 5 -15.73 12.61 3.04
CA CYS A 5 -15.19 11.28 2.72
C CYS A 5 -15.44 10.82 1.26
N ASN A 6 -16.46 11.33 0.60
CA ASN A 6 -16.75 11.05 -0.82
C ASN A 6 -16.28 12.17 -1.77
N LEU A 7 -15.46 13.09 -1.29
CA LEU A 7 -15.00 14.25 -2.03
C LEU A 7 -13.48 14.30 -2.19
N ALA A 8 -12.79 13.20 -1.89
CA ALA A 8 -11.35 13.08 -2.04
C ALA A 8 -10.89 13.51 -3.45
N ALA A 9 -9.79 14.22 -3.54
CA ALA A 9 -9.23 14.82 -4.76
C ALA A 9 -10.15 15.81 -5.50
N HIS A 10 -11.24 16.30 -4.86
CA HIS A 10 -12.12 17.31 -5.46
C HIS A 10 -11.77 18.73 -4.99
N ASP A 11 -11.95 19.69 -5.89
CA ASP A 11 -11.95 21.10 -5.56
C ASP A 11 -13.39 21.56 -5.32
N LEU A 12 -13.62 22.17 -4.18
CA LEU A 12 -14.91 22.71 -3.78
C LEU A 12 -14.84 24.24 -3.80
N VAL A 13 -15.95 24.89 -4.09
CA VAL A 13 -16.09 26.34 -3.95
C VAL A 13 -17.26 26.63 -3.02
N VAL A 14 -17.01 27.45 -2.00
CA VAL A 14 -18.03 27.84 -1.03
C VAL A 14 -18.83 29.02 -1.60
N PHE A 15 -20.14 28.86 -1.77
CA PHE A 15 -21.04 29.95 -2.13
C PHE A 15 -21.70 30.50 -0.87
N GLU A 16 -21.73 31.83 -0.74
CA GLU A 16 -22.30 32.52 0.42
C GLU A 16 -23.37 33.51 -0.03
N SER A 17 -24.48 33.51 0.69
CA SER A 17 -25.58 34.46 0.45
C SER A 17 -26.06 35.05 1.79
N ALA A 18 -26.17 36.35 1.85
CA ALA A 18 -26.67 37.05 3.00
C ALA A 18 -28.11 37.56 2.77
N TYR A 19 -28.98 37.32 3.75
CA TYR A 19 -30.39 37.68 3.71
C TYR A 19 -30.78 38.56 4.89
N LEU A 20 -31.73 39.48 4.67
CA LEU A 20 -32.39 40.18 5.77
C LEU A 20 -33.26 39.20 6.55
N THR A 21 -33.05 39.09 7.85
CA THR A 21 -33.77 38.14 8.72
C THR A 21 -35.28 38.39 8.76
N GLU A 22 -35.71 39.65 8.66
CA GLU A 22 -37.11 40.02 8.77
C GLU A 22 -37.94 39.78 7.50
N THR A 23 -37.31 39.84 6.33
CA THR A 23 -38.00 39.79 5.03
C THR A 23 -37.54 38.68 4.12
N GLU A 24 -36.49 37.94 4.50
CA GLU A 24 -35.78 36.95 3.68
C GLU A 24 -35.29 37.51 2.33
N ALA A 25 -35.16 38.83 2.23
CA ALA A 25 -34.67 39.48 1.03
C ALA A 25 -33.15 39.27 0.91
N LEU A 26 -32.68 38.81 -0.25
CA LEU A 26 -31.25 38.70 -0.55
C LEU A 26 -30.59 40.07 -0.51
N VAL A 27 -29.54 40.23 0.26
CA VAL A 27 -28.79 41.49 0.43
C VAL A 27 -27.49 41.47 -0.36
N ALA A 28 -26.82 40.34 -0.31
CA ALA A 28 -25.54 40.10 -1.02
C ALA A 28 -25.36 38.64 -1.27
N ASP A 29 -24.65 38.29 -2.34
CA ASP A 29 -24.17 36.94 -2.60
C ASP A 29 -22.77 36.96 -3.17
N HIS A 30 -22.05 35.87 -2.94
CA HIS A 30 -20.78 35.56 -3.57
C HIS A 30 -20.85 34.12 -4.10
N CYS A 31 -21.18 33.99 -5.38
CA CYS A 31 -21.44 32.73 -6.07
C CYS A 31 -20.55 32.63 -7.34
N ASP A 32 -19.22 32.73 -7.16
CA ASP A 32 -18.28 32.69 -8.26
C ASP A 32 -17.49 31.37 -8.24
N LEU A 33 -17.76 30.46 -9.18
CA LEU A 33 -17.06 29.18 -9.36
C LEU A 33 -15.57 29.33 -9.66
N GLN A 34 -15.12 30.52 -10.09
CA GLN A 34 -13.73 30.81 -10.38
C GLN A 34 -13.00 31.46 -9.19
N SER A 35 -13.69 31.65 -8.06
CA SER A 35 -13.10 32.25 -6.87
C SER A 35 -12.05 31.35 -6.25
N THR A 36 -10.79 31.77 -6.31
CA THR A 36 -9.69 31.07 -5.63
C THR A 36 -9.66 31.29 -4.13
N GLU A 37 -10.27 32.37 -3.66
CA GLU A 37 -10.35 32.72 -2.23
C GLU A 37 -11.38 31.88 -1.47
N GLN A 38 -12.37 31.34 -2.19
CA GLN A 38 -13.42 30.46 -1.66
C GLN A 38 -13.17 28.98 -2.02
N GLY A 39 -12.06 28.68 -2.69
CA GLY A 39 -11.67 27.33 -3.06
C GLY A 39 -11.22 26.52 -1.85
N ILE A 40 -11.63 25.27 -1.77
CA ILE A 40 -11.18 24.28 -0.81
C ILE A 40 -10.81 23.03 -1.61
N SER A 41 -9.54 22.64 -1.57
CA SER A 41 -9.08 21.37 -2.16
C SER A 41 -9.16 20.27 -1.08
N VAL A 42 -9.80 19.16 -1.42
CA VAL A 42 -9.93 18.02 -0.51
C VAL A 42 -8.76 17.06 -0.76
N PRO A 43 -7.96 16.73 0.27
CA PRO A 43 -6.86 15.78 0.13
C PRO A 43 -7.32 14.38 -0.28
N GLU A 44 -6.43 13.64 -0.95
CA GLU A 44 -6.54 12.21 -1.20
C GLU A 44 -5.20 11.56 -0.92
N ILE A 45 -5.21 10.32 -0.43
CA ILE A 45 -4.02 9.46 -0.38
C ILE A 45 -4.28 8.14 -1.08
N ARG A 46 -3.23 7.58 -1.68
CA ARG A 46 -3.18 6.24 -2.26
C ARG A 46 -1.87 5.60 -1.87
N THR A 47 -1.86 4.31 -1.67
CA THR A 47 -0.69 3.63 -1.12
C THR A 47 -0.34 2.37 -1.89
N VAL A 48 0.95 1.98 -1.83
CA VAL A 48 1.47 0.74 -2.39
C VAL A 48 2.48 0.15 -1.41
N ALA A 49 2.15 -1.02 -0.87
CA ALA A 49 3.00 -1.74 0.08
C ALA A 49 3.91 -2.75 -0.63
N THR A 50 5.18 -2.80 -0.26
CA THR A 50 6.16 -3.72 -0.86
C THR A 50 7.14 -4.26 0.18
N ASP A 51 7.76 -5.42 -0.10
CA ASP A 51 8.96 -5.85 0.61
C ASP A 51 10.12 -4.91 0.31
N LYS A 52 10.77 -4.41 1.34
CA LYS A 52 11.95 -3.54 1.22
C LYS A 52 13.13 -4.23 0.53
N ALA A 53 13.20 -5.55 0.60
CA ALA A 53 14.34 -6.31 0.10
C ALA A 53 14.42 -6.32 -1.44
N ASP A 54 13.29 -6.43 -2.13
CA ASP A 54 13.26 -6.56 -3.59
C ASP A 54 12.15 -5.78 -4.29
N GLY A 55 11.22 -5.16 -3.51
CA GLY A 55 10.18 -4.28 -4.02
C GLY A 55 8.95 -5.00 -4.56
N ASP A 56 8.80 -6.29 -4.27
CA ASP A 56 7.58 -7.03 -4.60
C ASP A 56 6.60 -7.10 -3.41
N HIS A 57 5.52 -7.88 -3.53
CA HIS A 57 4.49 -8.04 -2.49
C HIS A 57 4.68 -9.33 -1.67
N PHE A 58 5.81 -10.02 -1.77
CA PHE A 58 6.07 -11.28 -1.09
C PHE A 58 7.16 -11.13 -0.04
N VAL A 59 6.81 -11.28 1.21
CA VAL A 59 7.73 -11.17 2.35
C VAL A 59 8.14 -12.55 2.84
N LEU A 60 9.45 -12.80 2.92
CA LEU A 60 9.99 -14.09 3.34
C LEU A 60 9.80 -14.33 4.84
N VAL A 61 9.48 -15.59 5.19
CA VAL A 61 9.39 -16.06 6.56
C VAL A 61 10.27 -17.31 6.74
N PRO A 62 10.84 -17.54 7.95
CA PRO A 62 10.88 -16.66 9.12
C PRO A 62 12.02 -15.63 9.03
N GLY A 63 11.91 -14.57 9.80
CA GLY A 63 12.99 -13.58 9.97
C GLY A 63 12.49 -12.18 10.29
N GLU A 64 13.42 -11.27 10.53
CA GLU A 64 13.12 -9.84 10.61
C GLU A 64 13.03 -9.29 9.19
N GLN A 65 11.90 -8.71 8.84
CA GLN A 65 11.61 -8.15 7.52
C GLN A 65 11.06 -6.73 7.66
N THR A 66 11.24 -5.94 6.61
CA THR A 66 10.69 -4.57 6.57
C THR A 66 9.77 -4.43 5.36
N ILE A 67 8.54 -4.05 5.63
CA ILE A 67 7.56 -3.65 4.62
C ILE A 67 7.65 -2.13 4.49
N VAL A 68 7.73 -1.65 3.26
CA VAL A 68 7.68 -0.22 2.94
C VAL A 68 6.36 0.06 2.27
N ASP A 69 5.60 0.98 2.84
CA ASP A 69 4.42 1.50 2.17
C ASP A 69 4.69 2.91 1.64
N THR A 70 4.54 3.07 0.33
CA THR A 70 4.68 4.34 -0.37
C THR A 70 3.32 5.00 -0.49
N VAL A 71 3.18 6.15 0.16
CA VAL A 71 1.94 6.92 0.21
C VAL A 71 2.04 8.10 -0.74
N SER A 72 1.31 8.05 -1.84
CA SER A 72 1.09 9.18 -2.75
C SER A 72 -0.02 10.05 -2.20
N TYR A 73 0.17 11.36 -2.19
CA TYR A 73 -0.83 12.32 -1.70
C TYR A 73 -1.10 13.41 -2.73
N THR A 74 -2.34 13.93 -2.72
CA THR A 74 -2.76 15.10 -3.50
C THR A 74 -3.43 16.12 -2.59
N ASN A 75 -3.35 17.40 -2.98
CA ASN A 75 -4.00 18.52 -2.31
C ASN A 75 -3.57 18.74 -0.85
N LEU A 76 -2.40 18.28 -0.42
CA LEU A 76 -1.85 18.68 0.88
C LEU A 76 -1.32 20.13 0.82
N ILE A 77 -1.26 20.81 1.97
CA ILE A 77 -0.78 22.20 2.05
C ILE A 77 0.75 22.17 2.15
N PRO A 78 1.49 22.70 1.15
CA PRO A 78 2.95 22.74 1.20
C PRO A 78 3.47 23.49 2.42
N GLY A 79 4.56 22.98 3.00
CA GLY A 79 5.21 23.57 4.18
C GLY A 79 4.46 23.38 5.50
N LYS A 80 3.36 22.59 5.51
CA LYS A 80 2.69 22.17 6.73
C LYS A 80 3.14 20.77 7.13
N GLU A 81 3.25 20.54 8.44
CA GLU A 81 3.58 19.23 8.98
C GLU A 81 2.35 18.32 9.00
N TYR A 82 2.56 17.06 8.67
CA TYR A 82 1.56 15.99 8.73
C TYR A 82 2.14 14.77 9.43
N THR A 83 1.28 14.03 10.12
CA THR A 83 1.60 12.72 10.70
C THR A 83 0.88 11.63 9.93
N LEU A 84 1.66 10.72 9.32
CA LEU A 84 1.18 9.50 8.69
C LEU A 84 1.24 8.38 9.72
N LYS A 85 0.13 7.72 9.96
CA LYS A 85 0.03 6.52 10.81
C LYS A 85 -0.42 5.35 9.96
N GLY A 86 0.25 4.21 10.14
CA GLY A 86 -0.07 2.98 9.44
C GLY A 86 -0.32 1.83 10.41
N THR A 87 -1.20 0.90 10.02
CA THR A 87 -1.49 -0.34 10.73
C THR A 87 -1.51 -1.49 9.74
N LEU A 88 -0.77 -2.57 10.03
CA LEU A 88 -0.92 -3.81 9.27
C LEU A 88 -2.17 -4.55 9.75
N MET A 89 -3.07 -4.87 8.81
CA MET A 89 -4.29 -5.64 9.07
C MET A 89 -4.11 -7.08 8.60
N ASP A 90 -4.52 -8.05 9.40
CA ASP A 90 -4.62 -9.45 8.95
C ASP A 90 -5.77 -9.56 7.93
N LYS A 91 -5.44 -9.90 6.67
CA LYS A 91 -6.41 -9.92 5.55
C LYS A 91 -7.52 -10.95 5.73
N GLU A 92 -7.28 -12.01 6.51
CA GLU A 92 -8.25 -13.07 6.76
C GLU A 92 -9.31 -12.65 7.80
N THR A 93 -8.87 -11.96 8.85
CA THR A 93 -9.76 -11.58 9.98
C THR A 93 -10.32 -10.16 9.82
N GLY A 94 -9.62 -9.28 9.12
CA GLY A 94 -9.92 -7.84 9.05
C GLY A 94 -9.60 -7.10 10.36
N GLU A 95 -8.87 -7.72 11.27
CA GLU A 95 -8.41 -7.12 12.53
C GLU A 95 -6.92 -6.73 12.41
N PRO A 96 -6.40 -5.84 13.27
CA PRO A 96 -4.98 -5.54 13.30
C PRO A 96 -4.12 -6.80 13.45
N LEU A 97 -3.06 -6.89 12.66
CA LEU A 97 -2.08 -7.96 12.79
C LEU A 97 -1.35 -7.81 14.12
N VAL A 98 -1.35 -8.88 14.92
CA VAL A 98 -0.73 -8.92 16.24
C VAL A 98 0.51 -9.80 16.21
N ILE A 99 1.65 -9.27 16.63
CA ILE A 99 2.93 -10.00 16.78
C ILE A 99 3.40 -9.80 18.23
N ASP A 100 3.74 -10.87 18.90
CA ASP A 100 4.18 -10.87 20.31
C ASP A 100 3.19 -10.18 21.29
N GLY A 101 1.91 -10.13 20.93
CA GLY A 101 0.84 -9.54 21.75
C GLY A 101 0.62 -8.04 21.50
N GLU A 102 1.31 -7.43 20.55
CA GLU A 102 1.16 -6.02 20.19
C GLU A 102 0.69 -5.89 18.74
N GLU A 103 -0.15 -4.89 18.46
CA GLU A 103 -0.58 -4.53 17.10
C GLU A 103 0.62 -3.98 16.32
N VAL A 104 0.72 -4.39 15.06
CA VAL A 104 1.78 -3.88 14.17
C VAL A 104 1.37 -2.53 13.61
N THR A 105 1.95 -1.48 14.18
CA THR A 105 1.72 -0.09 13.79
C THR A 105 3.02 0.62 13.51
N ALA A 106 2.97 1.66 12.69
CA ALA A 106 4.09 2.56 12.44
C ALA A 106 3.58 4.00 12.31
N GLN A 107 4.49 4.96 12.43
CA GLN A 107 4.19 6.36 12.11
C GLN A 107 5.42 7.09 11.57
N THR A 108 5.16 8.08 10.72
CA THR A 108 6.17 9.01 10.25
C THR A 108 5.60 10.43 10.21
N VAL A 109 6.48 11.42 10.41
CA VAL A 109 6.11 12.84 10.30
C VAL A 109 6.79 13.40 9.06
N PHE A 110 6.04 14.13 8.24
CA PHE A 110 6.57 14.70 7.01
C PHE A 110 6.00 16.09 6.73
N THR A 111 6.72 16.84 5.90
CA THR A 111 6.31 18.18 5.47
C THR A 111 6.37 18.21 3.93
N PRO A 112 5.22 18.21 3.22
CA PRO A 112 5.21 18.23 1.76
C PRO A 112 5.82 19.53 1.23
N GLU A 113 6.66 19.43 0.20
CA GLU A 113 7.20 20.60 -0.51
C GLU A 113 6.21 21.11 -1.57
N THR A 114 5.38 20.23 -2.11
CA THR A 114 4.33 20.50 -3.11
C THR A 114 3.01 19.95 -2.64
N ALA A 115 1.90 20.41 -3.22
CA ALA A 115 0.56 19.93 -2.85
C ALA A 115 0.38 18.44 -3.16
N ASP A 116 1.07 17.95 -4.20
CA ASP A 116 1.06 16.57 -4.63
C ASP A 116 2.47 16.00 -4.50
N GLY A 117 2.59 14.74 -4.07
CA GLY A 117 3.88 14.11 -3.88
C GLY A 117 3.75 12.74 -3.22
N GLU A 118 4.87 12.26 -2.66
CA GLU A 118 4.96 10.95 -2.02
C GLU A 118 5.71 11.04 -0.70
N THR A 119 5.38 10.13 0.21
CA THR A 119 6.12 9.85 1.45
C THR A 119 6.10 8.36 1.70
N THR A 120 6.88 7.87 2.66
CA THR A 120 6.92 6.43 2.98
C THR A 120 6.74 6.21 4.47
N ILE A 121 6.19 5.04 4.81
CA ILE A 121 6.16 4.50 6.17
C ILE A 121 6.72 3.08 6.15
N GLU A 122 7.45 2.69 7.21
CA GLU A 122 8.12 1.40 7.28
C GLU A 122 7.63 0.60 8.49
N PHE A 123 7.33 -0.68 8.27
CA PHE A 123 7.00 -1.66 9.29
C PHE A 123 8.11 -2.70 9.36
N THR A 124 8.89 -2.70 10.44
CA THR A 124 9.89 -3.76 10.69
C THR A 124 9.32 -4.75 11.67
N ILE A 125 9.17 -6.01 11.24
CA ILE A 125 8.47 -7.06 11.96
C ILE A 125 9.25 -8.38 11.98
N ASN A 126 9.05 -9.17 13.02
CA ASN A 126 9.43 -10.57 13.03
C ASN A 126 8.32 -11.40 12.37
N THR A 127 8.63 -12.06 11.27
CA THR A 127 7.65 -12.81 10.47
C THR A 127 7.47 -14.27 10.91
N GLU A 128 8.05 -14.69 12.04
CA GLU A 128 7.88 -16.05 12.57
C GLU A 128 6.39 -16.38 12.80
N GLY A 129 5.92 -17.48 12.23
CA GLY A 129 4.52 -17.92 12.35
C GLY A 129 3.54 -17.23 11.39
N LEU A 130 4.02 -16.37 10.49
CA LEU A 130 3.16 -15.69 9.49
C LEU A 130 3.06 -16.44 8.16
N ALA A 131 3.73 -17.59 7.98
CA ALA A 131 3.72 -18.35 6.73
C ALA A 131 2.30 -18.58 6.19
N ASN A 132 2.09 -18.29 4.90
CA ASN A 132 0.81 -18.37 4.18
C ASN A 132 -0.29 -17.41 4.67
N LYS A 133 0.04 -16.45 5.51
CA LYS A 133 -0.85 -15.33 5.83
C LYS A 133 -0.68 -14.18 4.83
N SER A 134 -1.63 -13.27 4.83
CA SER A 134 -1.54 -12.00 4.11
C SER A 134 -1.93 -10.85 5.02
N ALA A 135 -1.28 -9.73 4.85
CA ALA A 135 -1.61 -8.49 5.53
C ALA A 135 -1.93 -7.40 4.52
N VAL A 136 -2.68 -6.40 4.94
CA VAL A 136 -2.99 -5.18 4.17
C VAL A 136 -2.55 -3.99 5.01
N CYS A 137 -1.88 -3.03 4.39
CA CYS A 137 -1.55 -1.77 5.04
C CYS A 137 -2.78 -0.85 5.05
N PHE A 138 -3.11 -0.27 6.18
CA PHE A 138 -4.12 0.78 6.34
C PHE A 138 -3.43 2.05 6.82
N GLU A 139 -3.65 3.17 6.14
CA GLU A 139 -2.99 4.44 6.42
C GLU A 139 -3.98 5.56 6.69
N LYS A 140 -3.58 6.43 7.62
CA LYS A 140 -4.26 7.69 7.94
C LYS A 140 -3.26 8.83 8.02
N VAL A 141 -3.59 9.92 7.39
CA VAL A 141 -2.82 11.18 7.47
C VAL A 141 -3.56 12.18 8.35
N TYR A 142 -2.84 12.73 9.31
CA TYR A 142 -3.33 13.72 10.25
C TYR A 142 -2.60 15.05 10.06
N TYR A 143 -3.29 16.15 10.35
CA TYR A 143 -2.71 17.49 10.31
C TYR A 143 -1.83 17.74 11.54
N GLY A 144 -0.52 17.79 11.35
CA GLY A 144 0.44 17.98 12.43
C GLY A 144 0.35 16.90 13.52
N ASP A 145 0.45 17.33 14.77
CA ASP A 145 0.26 16.50 15.96
C ASP A 145 -1.16 16.69 16.53
N THR A 146 -2.16 16.51 15.66
CA THR A 146 -3.58 16.67 16.01
C THR A 146 -4.36 15.39 15.66
N ASP A 147 -5.61 15.30 16.14
CA ASP A 147 -6.54 14.24 15.76
C ASP A 147 -7.38 14.61 14.52
N ILE A 148 -6.97 15.65 13.75
CA ILE A 148 -7.65 16.05 12.53
C ILE A 148 -7.14 15.17 11.38
N GLU A 149 -7.91 14.14 11.03
CA GLU A 149 -7.68 13.31 9.86
C GLU A 149 -7.94 14.10 8.59
N VAL A 150 -7.01 14.07 7.64
CA VAL A 150 -7.08 14.77 6.36
C VAL A 150 -7.19 13.82 5.17
N GLY A 151 -6.89 12.55 5.37
CA GLY A 151 -7.04 11.50 4.37
C GLY A 151 -6.76 10.13 4.96
N SER A 152 -7.37 9.11 4.38
CA SER A 152 -7.13 7.71 4.74
C SER A 152 -7.23 6.80 3.53
N HIS A 153 -6.54 5.67 3.60
CA HIS A 153 -6.69 4.56 2.68
C HIS A 153 -6.84 3.27 3.50
N GLU A 154 -8.06 2.75 3.57
CA GLU A 154 -8.45 1.61 4.42
C GLU A 154 -9.33 0.64 3.59
N ASP A 155 -8.73 -0.05 2.62
CA ASP A 155 -9.42 -1.04 1.79
C ASP A 155 -8.79 -2.43 1.96
N LEU A 156 -9.46 -3.32 2.69
CA LEU A 156 -9.00 -4.69 2.95
C LEU A 156 -8.85 -5.53 1.66
N THR A 157 -9.46 -5.09 0.56
CA THR A 157 -9.44 -5.79 -0.73
C THR A 157 -8.41 -5.25 -1.72
N ASP A 158 -7.74 -4.16 -1.37
CA ASP A 158 -6.72 -3.56 -2.21
C ASP A 158 -5.49 -4.47 -2.34
N GLU A 159 -5.19 -4.89 -3.56
CA GLU A 159 -4.06 -5.78 -3.86
C GLU A 159 -2.72 -5.01 -3.85
N ASP A 160 -2.72 -3.72 -4.19
CA ASP A 160 -1.51 -2.89 -4.17
C ASP A 160 -1.03 -2.61 -2.73
N GLN A 161 -1.94 -2.69 -1.74
CA GLN A 161 -1.63 -2.60 -0.31
C GLN A 161 -1.40 -3.96 0.36
N SER A 162 -1.54 -5.06 -0.38
CA SER A 162 -1.51 -6.41 0.16
C SER A 162 -0.12 -7.00 0.12
N ILE A 163 0.33 -7.56 1.25
CA ILE A 163 1.57 -8.32 1.39
C ILE A 163 1.25 -9.78 1.68
N GLN A 164 1.92 -10.70 1.01
CA GLN A 164 1.81 -12.12 1.26
C GLN A 164 3.09 -12.66 1.92
N PHE A 165 2.94 -13.32 3.07
CA PHE A 165 4.05 -13.97 3.78
C PHE A 165 4.27 -15.38 3.22
N ILE A 166 5.45 -15.59 2.62
CA ILE A 166 5.82 -16.86 1.98
C ILE A 166 7.03 -17.50 2.67
N GLU A 167 7.01 -18.83 2.79
CA GLU A 167 8.20 -19.55 3.21
C GLU A 167 9.25 -19.50 2.10
N GLU A 168 10.51 -19.30 2.50
CA GLU A 168 11.61 -19.53 1.58
C GLU A 168 11.44 -20.96 1.04
N ALA A 169 11.27 -21.11 -0.28
CA ALA A 169 11.27 -22.41 -0.88
C ALA A 169 12.64 -23.04 -0.56
N TYR A 170 12.70 -23.89 0.48
CA TYR A 170 13.88 -24.69 0.73
C TYR A 170 14.24 -25.33 -0.61
N GLN A 171 15.29 -24.86 -1.22
CA GLN A 171 15.95 -25.56 -2.32
C GLN A 171 16.43 -26.88 -1.72
N THR A 172 15.52 -27.86 -1.62
CA THR A 172 15.87 -29.24 -1.34
C THR A 172 16.71 -29.71 -2.53
N GLY A 173 17.97 -29.30 -2.57
CA GLY A 173 19.05 -29.86 -3.43
C GLY A 173 18.74 -30.08 -4.92
N VAL A 174 17.54 -29.72 -5.37
CA VAL A 174 17.08 -29.87 -6.74
C VAL A 174 17.16 -28.49 -7.37
N ASN A 175 18.42 -28.11 -7.70
CA ASN A 175 18.68 -27.02 -8.60
C ASN A 175 17.81 -27.25 -9.86
N LEU A 176 16.83 -26.40 -10.15
CA LEU A 176 15.95 -26.54 -11.33
C LEU A 176 16.78 -26.68 -12.62
N PHE A 177 17.99 -26.08 -12.66
CA PHE A 177 18.99 -26.26 -13.68
C PHE A 177 19.65 -27.67 -13.60
N GLY A 178 19.78 -28.26 -12.40
CA GLY A 178 20.27 -29.61 -12.20
C GLY A 178 19.27 -30.65 -12.68
N THR A 179 17.96 -30.50 -12.43
CA THR A 179 16.94 -31.44 -12.91
C THR A 179 16.76 -31.38 -14.41
N ALA A 180 16.79 -30.19 -15.02
CA ALA A 180 16.74 -30.06 -16.47
C ALA A 180 17.98 -30.68 -17.12
N ALA A 181 19.19 -30.51 -16.55
CA ALA A 181 20.43 -31.14 -17.02
C ALA A 181 20.41 -32.65 -16.80
N PHE A 182 19.84 -33.13 -15.67
CA PHE A 182 19.73 -34.58 -15.39
C PHE A 182 18.72 -35.25 -16.33
N MET A 183 17.59 -34.61 -16.61
CA MET A 183 16.59 -35.11 -17.57
C MET A 183 17.15 -35.11 -19.00
N LEU A 184 17.96 -34.13 -19.40
CA LEU A 184 18.66 -34.13 -20.68
C LEU A 184 19.71 -35.22 -20.77
N ALA A 185 20.46 -35.48 -19.68
CA ALA A 185 21.43 -36.54 -19.62
C ALA A 185 20.82 -37.95 -19.73
N PHE A 186 19.65 -38.16 -19.07
CA PHE A 186 18.92 -39.42 -19.19
C PHE A 186 18.37 -39.63 -20.61
N ALA A 187 17.79 -38.61 -21.23
CA ALA A 187 17.30 -38.68 -22.61
C ALA A 187 18.42 -38.98 -23.61
N LEU A 188 19.61 -38.45 -23.41
CA LEU A 188 20.80 -38.74 -24.25
C LEU A 188 21.33 -40.16 -24.06
N VAL A 189 21.28 -40.71 -22.85
CA VAL A 189 21.67 -42.11 -22.59
C VAL A 189 20.70 -43.09 -23.25
N GLU A 190 19.40 -42.85 -23.17
CA GLU A 190 18.41 -43.70 -23.85
C GLU A 190 18.53 -43.62 -25.37
N LEU A 191 18.77 -42.42 -25.92
CA LEU A 191 18.98 -42.26 -27.36
C LEU A 191 20.22 -42.98 -27.85
N ALA A 192 21.33 -42.94 -27.08
CA ALA A 192 22.57 -43.67 -27.38
C ALA A 192 22.36 -45.19 -27.31
N ALA A 193 21.60 -45.68 -26.31
CA ALA A 193 21.27 -47.11 -26.20
C ALA A 193 20.40 -47.59 -27.38
N LEU A 194 19.44 -46.79 -27.82
CA LEU A 194 18.59 -47.08 -28.98
C LEU A 194 19.41 -47.15 -30.30
N VAL A 195 20.36 -46.22 -30.47
CA VAL A 195 21.26 -46.20 -31.65
C VAL A 195 22.17 -47.43 -31.68
N LEU A 196 22.74 -47.83 -30.52
CA LEU A 196 23.60 -49.01 -30.40
C LEU A 196 22.82 -50.32 -30.64
N LEU A 197 21.59 -50.42 -30.17
CA LEU A 197 20.73 -51.58 -30.42
C LEU A 197 20.36 -51.70 -31.89
N LYS A 198 20.16 -50.57 -32.59
CA LYS A 198 19.81 -50.55 -34.01
C LYS A 198 21.03 -50.86 -34.90
N SER A 199 22.24 -50.51 -34.46
CA SER A 199 23.49 -50.82 -35.18
C SER A 199 23.88 -52.30 -35.08
N ARG A 200 23.49 -53.04 -34.03
CA ARG A 200 23.75 -54.49 -33.87
C ARG A 200 22.78 -55.40 -34.63
N ARG A 201 21.72 -54.82 -35.25
CA ARG A 201 20.73 -55.56 -36.06
C ARG A 201 20.91 -55.41 -37.58
N ARG A 202 22.02 -54.84 -37.99
CA ARG A 202 22.54 -54.82 -39.35
C ARG A 202 23.84 -55.65 -39.38
#